data_e160e235ccbad95b82893b13bd4b2fe1
#
_entry.id   e160e235ccbad95b82893b13bd4b2fe1
#
_cell.length_a   1.000
_cell.length_b   1.000
_cell.length_c   1.000
_cell.angle_alpha   90.00
_cell.angle_beta   90.00
_cell.angle_gamma   90.00
#
_symmetry.space_group_name_H-M   'P 1'
#
loop_
_entity.id
_entity.type
_entity.pdbx_description
1 polymer ?
#
loop_
_entity_poly.entity_id
_entity_poly.type
_entity_poly.pdbx_seq_one_letter_code
_entity_poly.pdbx_strand_id
1 'polypeptide(L)'
;MDIMQKVKRLAAFSDGGQGGNPAGVLIADQMPSEQEMLDIAEAVNYSETAFIVPLSADQKHWRVRYFSPKIEIPFCGHATIALTAVLGQETGLSDFTLTLNDAVIDVEADPNGDFPRALIKSPPTWSKPLDHEMLSLIHI
;
A
#
# COMPACT_ATOMS: atom_id res chain seq x y z
N MET A 1 -16.81 -15.22 -5.85
CA MET A 1 -15.95 -14.33 -6.64
C MET A 1 -14.49 -14.63 -6.32
N ASP A 2 -13.69 -14.79 -7.33
CA ASP A 2 -12.26 -15.05 -7.14
C ASP A 2 -11.61 -13.83 -6.50
N ILE A 3 -10.93 -14.02 -5.36
CA ILE A 3 -10.27 -12.94 -4.64
C ILE A 3 -9.18 -12.27 -5.49
N MET A 4 -8.56 -13.00 -6.40
CA MET A 4 -7.56 -12.45 -7.31
C MET A 4 -8.13 -11.39 -8.23
N GLN A 5 -9.41 -11.43 -8.53
CA GLN A 5 -10.07 -10.42 -9.36
C GLN A 5 -10.23 -9.09 -8.63
N LYS A 6 -10.12 -9.09 -7.29
CA LYS A 6 -10.23 -7.89 -6.49
C LYS A 6 -8.89 -7.18 -6.30
N VAL A 7 -7.79 -7.80 -6.69
CA VAL A 7 -6.47 -7.20 -6.56
C VAL A 7 -6.28 -6.16 -7.64
N LYS A 8 -6.01 -4.92 -7.23
CA LYS A 8 -5.65 -3.84 -8.14
C LYS A 8 -4.16 -3.93 -8.42
N ARG A 9 -3.78 -3.73 -9.67
CA ARG A 9 -2.38 -3.78 -10.09
C ARG A 9 -1.98 -2.40 -10.60
N LEU A 10 -1.04 -1.77 -9.90
CA LEU A 10 -0.56 -0.43 -10.23
C LEU A 10 0.95 -0.41 -10.25
N ALA A 11 1.50 0.49 -11.08
CA ALA A 11 2.92 0.75 -11.11
C ALA A 11 3.17 2.13 -10.51
N ALA A 12 3.93 2.18 -9.40
CA ALA A 12 4.38 3.42 -8.80
C ALA A 12 5.53 4.00 -9.62
N PHE A 13 5.61 5.33 -9.69
CA PHE A 13 6.68 6.05 -10.40
C PHE A 13 6.71 5.78 -11.90
N SER A 14 5.56 5.40 -12.49
CA SER A 14 5.49 5.24 -13.94
C SER A 14 5.46 6.59 -14.63
N ASP A 15 6.07 6.66 -15.83
CA ASP A 15 6.03 7.84 -16.68
C ASP A 15 5.08 7.55 -17.83
N GLY A 16 3.92 8.21 -17.83
CA GLY A 16 2.92 7.99 -18.86
C GLY A 16 2.35 6.58 -18.89
N GLY A 17 2.36 5.88 -17.77
CA GLY A 17 1.90 4.51 -17.67
C GLY A 17 2.92 3.45 -18.06
N GLN A 18 4.16 3.86 -18.34
CA GLN A 18 5.24 2.96 -18.70
C GLN A 18 6.32 2.95 -17.63
N GLY A 19 6.89 1.78 -17.39
CA GLY A 19 7.92 1.59 -16.38
C GLY A 19 7.32 1.60 -14.97
N GLY A 20 8.12 1.98 -13.98
CA GLY A 20 7.73 1.99 -12.58
C GLY A 20 7.83 0.63 -11.92
N ASN A 21 7.46 0.60 -10.64
CA ASN A 21 7.50 -0.61 -9.82
C ASN A 21 6.06 -1.09 -9.59
N PRO A 22 5.68 -2.24 -10.17
CA PRO A 22 4.30 -2.72 -10.00
C PRO A 22 4.06 -3.21 -8.58
N ALA A 23 2.86 -2.96 -8.08
CA ALA A 23 2.40 -3.46 -6.79
C ALA A 23 0.96 -3.93 -6.92
N GLY A 24 0.61 -4.97 -6.18
CA GLY A 24 -0.77 -5.37 -6.02
C GLY A 24 -1.37 -4.69 -4.81
N VAL A 25 -2.65 -4.33 -4.87
CA VAL A 25 -3.37 -3.72 -3.76
C VAL A 25 -4.71 -4.44 -3.62
N LEU A 26 -4.95 -5.02 -2.45
CA LEU A 26 -6.22 -5.67 -2.14
C LEU A 26 -6.89 -4.95 -0.97
N ILE A 27 -8.08 -4.41 -1.22
CA ILE A 27 -8.94 -3.83 -0.18
C ILE A 27 -9.93 -4.90 0.24
N ALA A 28 -10.01 -5.17 1.55
CA ALA A 28 -10.92 -6.16 2.09
C ALA A 28 -11.60 -5.61 3.35
N ASP A 29 -12.72 -6.21 3.74
CA ASP A 29 -13.42 -5.84 4.97
C ASP A 29 -12.73 -6.41 6.20
N GLN A 30 -12.10 -7.57 6.03
CA GLN A 30 -11.33 -8.23 7.09
C GLN A 30 -9.99 -8.67 6.52
N MET A 31 -8.96 -8.59 7.36
CA MET A 31 -7.62 -9.00 6.95
C MET A 31 -7.60 -10.51 6.69
N PRO A 32 -7.17 -10.96 5.49
CA PRO A 32 -7.01 -12.38 5.23
C PRO A 32 -5.98 -13.01 6.18
N SER A 33 -5.96 -14.34 6.26
CA SER A 33 -4.92 -15.02 7.03
C SER A 33 -3.55 -14.78 6.38
N GLU A 34 -2.49 -14.96 7.17
CA GLU A 34 -1.13 -14.80 6.66
C GLU A 34 -0.87 -15.74 5.47
N GLN A 35 -1.34 -16.99 5.56
CA GLN A 35 -1.16 -17.94 4.47
C GLN A 35 -1.92 -17.52 3.21
N GLU A 36 -3.14 -17.02 3.36
CA GLU A 36 -3.90 -16.52 2.22
C GLU A 36 -3.19 -15.33 1.57
N MET A 37 -2.65 -14.42 2.37
CA MET A 37 -1.92 -13.26 1.84
C MET A 37 -0.66 -13.68 1.09
N LEU A 38 0.08 -14.66 1.61
CA LEU A 38 1.25 -15.20 0.92
C LEU A 38 0.86 -15.86 -0.40
N ASP A 39 -0.22 -16.64 -0.40
CA ASP A 39 -0.70 -17.31 -1.61
C ASP A 39 -1.11 -16.29 -2.68
N ILE A 40 -1.79 -15.23 -2.27
CA ILE A 40 -2.22 -14.17 -3.18
C ILE A 40 -1.00 -13.42 -3.72
N ALA A 41 -0.05 -13.07 -2.86
CA ALA A 41 1.16 -12.38 -3.28
C ALA A 41 1.97 -13.20 -4.27
N GLU A 42 2.05 -14.51 -4.05
CA GLU A 42 2.73 -15.41 -4.98
C GLU A 42 2.02 -15.46 -6.33
N ALA A 43 0.69 -15.53 -6.31
CA ALA A 43 -0.10 -15.57 -7.54
C ALA A 43 -0.02 -14.26 -8.33
N VAL A 44 -0.01 -13.11 -7.64
CA VAL A 44 0.17 -11.80 -8.27
C VAL A 44 1.57 -11.68 -8.86
N ASN A 45 2.55 -12.19 -8.16
CA ASN A 45 3.96 -12.27 -8.58
C ASN A 45 4.59 -10.89 -8.87
N TYR A 46 4.13 -9.86 -8.19
CA TYR A 46 4.82 -8.57 -8.17
C TYR A 46 5.78 -8.54 -6.99
N SER A 47 6.68 -7.55 -6.97
CA SER A 47 7.63 -7.41 -5.86
C SER A 47 6.91 -7.37 -4.52
N GLU A 48 5.80 -6.62 -4.45
CA GLU A 48 5.00 -6.49 -3.24
C GLU A 48 3.52 -6.45 -3.56
N THR A 49 2.73 -6.94 -2.59
CA THR A 49 1.27 -6.80 -2.57
C THR A 49 0.88 -6.23 -1.22
N ALA A 50 0.09 -5.16 -1.23
CA ALA A 50 -0.43 -4.55 -0.01
C ALA A 50 -1.85 -5.03 0.24
N PHE A 51 -2.13 -5.41 1.49
CA PHE A 51 -3.45 -5.82 1.95
C PHE A 51 -3.94 -4.76 2.92
N ILE A 52 -5.09 -4.17 2.64
CA ILE A 52 -5.60 -3.05 3.44
C ILE A 52 -7.04 -3.28 3.86
N VAL A 53 -7.32 -2.98 5.13
CA VAL A 53 -8.67 -3.07 5.69
C VAL A 53 -8.99 -1.79 6.45
N PRO A 54 -10.27 -1.34 6.45
CA PRO A 54 -10.62 -0.12 7.16
C PRO A 54 -10.61 -0.33 8.66
N LEU A 55 -10.12 0.66 9.40
CA LEU A 55 -10.14 0.69 10.86
C LEU A 55 -11.14 1.69 11.41
N SER A 56 -11.72 2.53 10.54
CA SER A 56 -12.72 3.52 10.96
C SER A 56 -13.82 3.62 9.91
N ALA A 57 -15.01 4.02 10.36
CA ALA A 57 -16.17 4.14 9.48
C ALA A 57 -16.01 5.28 8.48
N ASP A 58 -15.18 6.29 8.78
CA ASP A 58 -14.95 7.43 7.90
C ASP A 58 -13.98 7.11 6.76
N GLN A 59 -13.42 5.90 6.72
CA GLN A 59 -12.50 5.42 5.68
C GLN A 59 -11.21 6.23 5.62
N LYS A 60 -10.81 6.86 6.71
CA LYS A 60 -9.57 7.63 6.79
C LYS A 60 -8.44 6.89 7.50
N HIS A 61 -8.74 5.81 8.17
CA HIS A 61 -7.75 5.05 8.94
C HIS A 61 -7.79 3.59 8.47
N TRP A 62 -6.65 3.07 8.05
CA TRP A 62 -6.51 1.74 7.42
C TRP A 62 -5.39 0.94 8.06
N ARG A 63 -5.61 -0.36 8.20
CA ARG A 63 -4.56 -1.31 8.57
C ARG A 63 -3.92 -1.82 7.31
N VAL A 64 -2.60 -1.83 7.25
CA VAL A 64 -1.86 -2.23 6.05
C VAL A 64 -0.83 -3.30 6.39
N ARG A 65 -0.78 -4.34 5.56
CA ARG A 65 0.27 -5.36 5.60
C ARG A 65 0.85 -5.54 4.21
N TYR A 66 2.15 -5.68 4.13
CA TYR A 66 2.87 -5.80 2.86
C TYR A 66 3.47 -7.19 2.74
N PHE A 67 3.31 -7.81 1.58
CA PHE A 67 3.87 -9.14 1.32
C PHE A 67 4.62 -9.15 -0.01
N SER A 68 5.84 -9.71 0.01
CA SER A 68 6.47 -10.18 -1.22
C SER A 68 5.91 -11.57 -1.53
N PRO A 69 6.22 -12.17 -2.67
CA PRO A 69 5.76 -13.53 -2.95
C PRO A 69 6.22 -14.59 -1.94
N LYS A 70 7.21 -14.28 -1.13
CA LYS A 70 7.80 -15.27 -0.20
C LYS A 70 7.65 -14.92 1.26
N ILE A 71 7.49 -13.63 1.61
CA ILE A 71 7.59 -13.20 3.01
C ILE A 71 6.85 -11.88 3.21
N GLU A 72 6.32 -11.70 4.42
CA GLU A 72 5.80 -10.40 4.83
C GLU A 72 6.96 -9.44 5.10
N ILE A 73 6.81 -8.19 4.65
CA ILE A 73 7.79 -7.13 4.90
C ILE A 73 7.13 -6.01 5.69
N PRO A 74 7.91 -5.27 6.53
CA PRO A 74 7.32 -4.26 7.41
C PRO A 74 6.85 -3.01 6.68
N PHE A 75 7.48 -2.64 5.56
CA PHE A 75 7.17 -1.43 4.83
C PHE A 75 7.69 -1.51 3.41
N CYS A 76 6.94 -0.91 2.48
CA CYS A 76 7.38 -0.76 1.09
C CYS A 76 6.86 0.58 0.55
N GLY A 77 7.80 1.46 0.16
CA GLY A 77 7.46 2.81 -0.31
C GLY A 77 6.59 2.80 -1.55
N HIS A 78 6.96 2.04 -2.58
CA HIS A 78 6.17 2.06 -3.83
C HIS A 78 4.80 1.40 -3.65
N ALA A 79 4.68 0.38 -2.82
CA ALA A 79 3.39 -0.22 -2.52
C ALA A 79 2.50 0.76 -1.73
N THR A 80 3.11 1.56 -0.84
CA THR A 80 2.39 2.60 -0.09
C THR A 80 1.83 3.66 -1.04
N ILE A 81 2.60 4.11 -2.00
CA ILE A 81 2.14 5.07 -3.01
C ILE A 81 0.98 4.46 -3.82
N ALA A 82 1.14 3.20 -4.25
CA ALA A 82 0.10 2.53 -5.03
C ALA A 82 -1.21 2.38 -4.24
N LEU A 83 -1.14 1.90 -2.99
CA LEU A 83 -2.34 1.73 -2.18
C LEU A 83 -3.01 3.06 -1.86
N THR A 84 -2.23 4.11 -1.63
CA THR A 84 -2.77 5.45 -1.35
C THR A 84 -3.52 5.98 -2.56
N ALA A 85 -2.98 5.80 -3.75
CA ALA A 85 -3.68 6.19 -4.98
C ALA A 85 -4.99 5.43 -5.16
N VAL A 86 -5.00 4.12 -4.87
CA VAL A 86 -6.22 3.30 -4.92
C VAL A 86 -7.24 3.80 -3.90
N LEU A 87 -6.83 4.07 -2.67
CA LEU A 87 -7.73 4.59 -1.64
C LEU A 87 -8.35 5.91 -2.05
N GLY A 88 -7.55 6.81 -2.63
CA GLY A 88 -8.08 8.08 -3.14
C GLY A 88 -9.15 7.88 -4.19
N GLN A 89 -8.93 6.97 -5.12
CA GLN A 89 -9.90 6.67 -6.18
C GLN A 89 -11.17 6.00 -5.64
N GLU A 90 -11.02 5.05 -4.72
CA GLU A 90 -12.16 4.28 -4.20
C GLU A 90 -13.01 5.08 -3.23
N THR A 91 -12.41 5.98 -2.45
CA THR A 91 -13.13 6.72 -1.41
C THR A 91 -13.45 8.17 -1.78
N GLY A 92 -12.70 8.75 -2.72
CA GLY A 92 -12.80 10.17 -3.05
C GLY A 92 -12.16 11.07 -1.99
N LEU A 93 -11.50 10.51 -1.00
CA LEU A 93 -10.82 11.26 0.06
C LEU A 93 -9.35 11.48 -0.31
N SER A 94 -8.72 12.44 0.38
CA SER A 94 -7.33 12.78 0.10
C SER A 94 -6.37 12.44 1.24
N ASP A 95 -6.84 12.37 2.48
CA ASP A 95 -5.96 12.16 3.63
C ASP A 95 -6.28 10.85 4.32
N PHE A 96 -5.24 10.07 4.60
CA PHE A 96 -5.37 8.76 5.26
C PHE A 96 -4.27 8.58 6.29
N THR A 97 -4.60 7.84 7.35
CA THR A 97 -3.63 7.35 8.33
C THR A 97 -3.53 5.84 8.16
N LEU A 98 -2.32 5.35 8.01
CA LEU A 98 -2.05 3.92 7.82
C LEU A 98 -1.35 3.36 9.05
N THR A 99 -1.93 2.31 9.62
CA THR A 99 -1.31 1.56 10.72
C THR A 99 -0.62 0.34 10.12
N LEU A 100 0.70 0.34 10.17
CA LEU A 100 1.55 -0.75 9.69
C LEU A 100 1.90 -1.68 10.85
N ASN A 101 2.73 -2.69 10.60
CA ASN A 101 3.13 -3.60 11.67
C ASN A 101 3.94 -2.89 12.75
N ASP A 102 4.84 -1.99 12.35
CA ASP A 102 5.80 -1.36 13.28
C ASP A 102 5.73 0.16 13.26
N ALA A 103 4.78 0.75 12.54
CA ALA A 103 4.73 2.20 12.37
C ALA A 103 3.32 2.68 12.08
N VAL A 104 3.09 3.98 12.27
CA VAL A 104 1.89 4.67 11.80
C VAL A 104 2.37 5.83 10.93
N ILE A 105 1.78 5.96 9.74
CA ILE A 105 2.16 7.01 8.79
C ILE A 105 0.92 7.74 8.29
N ASP A 106 1.11 8.98 7.88
CA ASP A 106 0.07 9.77 7.21
C ASP A 106 0.42 9.88 5.72
N VAL A 107 -0.58 9.69 4.88
CA VAL A 107 -0.41 9.74 3.43
C VAL A 107 -1.48 10.65 2.82
N GLU A 108 -1.19 11.14 1.62
CA GLU A 108 -2.12 11.99 0.90
C GLU A 108 -2.26 11.51 -0.53
N ALA A 109 -3.51 11.46 -1.00
CA ALA A 109 -3.84 11.13 -2.38
C ALA A 109 -4.42 12.36 -3.07
N ASP A 110 -4.25 12.44 -4.40
CA ASP A 110 -4.94 13.43 -5.22
C ASP A 110 -5.94 12.70 -6.11
N PRO A 111 -7.20 12.58 -5.67
CA PRO A 111 -8.20 11.83 -6.43
C PRO A 111 -8.72 12.59 -7.67
N ASN A 112 -8.42 13.88 -7.78
CA ASN A 112 -8.95 14.73 -8.84
C ASN A 112 -7.99 14.95 -10.00
N GLY A 113 -6.80 14.39 -9.95
CA GLY A 113 -5.81 14.51 -11.02
C GLY A 113 -6.11 13.57 -12.19
N ASP A 114 -5.57 13.89 -13.37
CA ASP A 114 -5.68 13.02 -14.54
C ASP A 114 -5.03 11.66 -14.29
N PHE A 115 -3.98 11.65 -13.46
CA PHE A 115 -3.31 10.43 -13.03
C PHE A 115 -3.35 10.35 -11.51
N PRO A 116 -3.58 9.17 -10.94
CA PRO A 116 -3.54 9.02 -9.49
C PRO A 116 -2.18 9.46 -8.95
N ARG A 117 -2.22 10.29 -7.92
CA ARG A 117 -1.02 10.76 -7.24
C ARG A 117 -1.13 10.47 -5.76
N ALA A 118 0.00 10.18 -5.15
CA ALA A 118 0.05 9.93 -3.73
C ALA A 118 1.41 10.34 -3.18
N LEU A 119 1.43 10.72 -1.90
CA LEU A 119 2.66 11.03 -1.21
C LEU A 119 2.57 10.63 0.26
N ILE A 120 3.70 10.37 0.86
CA ILE A 120 3.82 10.15 2.30
C ILE A 120 4.05 11.52 2.94
N LYS A 121 3.09 11.96 3.77
CA LYS A 121 3.11 13.31 4.34
C LYS A 121 4.12 13.47 5.46
N SER A 122 4.35 12.40 6.21
CA SER A 122 5.26 12.44 7.35
C SER A 122 6.13 11.20 7.35
N PRO A 123 7.38 11.30 7.89
CA PRO A 123 8.20 10.11 8.03
C PRO A 123 7.51 9.08 8.92
N PRO A 124 7.72 7.78 8.66
CA PRO A 124 7.19 6.75 9.54
C PRO A 124 7.71 6.90 10.97
N THR A 125 6.83 6.66 11.94
CA THR A 125 7.22 6.62 13.35
C THR A 125 7.43 5.16 13.71
N TRP A 126 8.69 4.73 13.76
CA TRP A 126 9.06 3.35 14.00
C TRP A 126 9.23 3.09 15.48
N SER A 127 8.91 1.87 15.90
CA SER A 127 9.19 1.41 17.28
C SER A 127 10.67 1.18 17.52
N LYS A 128 11.47 1.09 16.46
CA LYS A 128 12.93 0.94 16.50
C LYS A 128 13.56 2.03 15.65
N PRO A 129 14.84 2.41 15.95
CA PRO A 129 15.54 3.36 15.09
C PRO A 129 15.61 2.84 13.64
N LEU A 130 15.46 3.75 12.69
CA LEU A 130 15.60 3.41 11.28
C LEU A 130 17.08 3.18 10.96
N ASP A 131 17.38 2.12 10.24
CA ASP A 131 18.70 1.94 9.68
C ASP A 131 18.78 2.66 8.30
N HIS A 132 19.98 2.67 7.73
CA HIS A 132 20.21 3.37 6.47
C HIS A 132 19.37 2.77 5.32
N GLU A 133 19.21 1.47 5.30
CA GLU A 133 18.44 0.79 4.26
C GLU A 133 16.97 1.18 4.34
N MET A 134 16.40 1.21 5.54
CA MET A 134 15.00 1.61 5.70
C MET A 134 14.78 3.06 5.31
N LEU A 135 15.74 3.94 5.59
CA LEU A 135 15.65 5.33 5.17
C LEU A 135 15.58 5.46 3.65
N SER A 136 16.28 4.60 2.91
CA SER A 136 16.25 4.63 1.46
C SER A 136 14.88 4.24 0.90
N LEU A 137 14.08 3.45 1.63
CA LEU A 137 12.73 3.08 1.22
C LEU A 137 11.74 4.24 1.34
N ILE A 138 12.05 5.25 2.15
CA ILE A 138 11.20 6.41 2.36
C ILE A 138 11.41 7.45 1.27
N HIS A 139 12.58 7.44 0.66
CA HIS A 139 12.89 8.33 -0.45
C HIS A 139 12.17 7.85 -1.71
N ILE A 140 11.15 8.57 -2.02
CA ILE A 140 10.27 8.23 -3.14
C ILE A 140 10.35 9.32 -4.20
#